data_a51e1f7175bffae7b477874cc631a362
#
_entry.id   a51e1f7175bffae7b477874cc631a362
#
_cell.length_a   1.000
_cell.length_b   1.000
_cell.length_c   1.000
_cell.angle_alpha   90.00
_cell.angle_beta   90.00
_cell.angle_gamma   90.00
#
_symmetry.space_group_name_H-M   'P 1'
#
loop_
_entity.id
_entity.type
_entity.pdbx_description
1 polymer ?
#
loop_
_entity_poly.entity_id
_entity_poly.type
_entity_poly.pdbx_seq_one_letter_code
_entity_poly.pdbx_strand_id
1 'polypeptide(L)'
;GGGVGQVSTFADPERPLTREITELTGITDEMLRGAPSQAEAINAFLDFVGERPLAAHNAEFDMGFIAEGCRRMGRPFDSTSIDTLILAQNLLPELGKHKLDIVAEHLNLPAFNHHRAYDDAATVGYMLVPFFEMLRDRGVHTLQQINPAMARLRTGGKARRQPKHLIVLAKNQLGLRNLYKLISASHLDHFKRYPIMPKSLINQHREGLIIGSACEAGELFQAVVKRKDFAELKRIASWYDFLEIQPLCNNAFMLRKGMVQSQEELKDFNRTIVSLGEALDKPVCATGDVHFLDPEDEIYRHVLLASKGFEDADSSLPIYFKTTTEMLEEFAYLGKEKAYEGVGRNTHLVADWCEDVVPLPQGLFAPKIENSAEELTSLVWGKAKALYGEEPPKIVVDRINAELGDIIKCKYDVIYMSAQKLVQDSLAHGYLVGSRGSVGSPLVDFMAGIPEVNSLPPHYRCPKCKNPATGPAQAKAS
;
A
#
# COMPACT_ATOMS: atom_id res chain seq x y z
N GLY A 1 12.71 19.44 -45.07
CA GLY A 1 11.67 20.40 -44.98
C GLY A 1 10.30 19.76 -44.83
N GLY A 2 9.97 19.30 -43.62
CA GLY A 2 8.61 18.84 -43.33
C GLY A 2 7.80 20.03 -42.83
N GLY A 3 6.65 20.31 -43.48
CA GLY A 3 5.72 21.33 -43.01
C GLY A 3 5.20 20.99 -41.62
N VAL A 4 5.23 21.94 -40.70
CA VAL A 4 4.58 21.81 -39.39
C VAL A 4 3.11 22.06 -39.60
N GLY A 5 2.31 20.98 -39.64
CA GLY A 5 0.86 21.06 -39.61
C GLY A 5 0.36 21.07 -38.19
N GLN A 6 -0.73 21.79 -37.94
CA GLN A 6 -1.39 21.88 -36.65
C GLN A 6 -2.88 21.56 -36.83
N VAL A 7 -3.42 20.71 -35.97
CA VAL A 7 -4.86 20.48 -35.83
C VAL A 7 -5.23 20.67 -34.37
N SER A 8 -6.22 21.50 -34.12
CA SER A 8 -6.80 21.69 -32.79
C SER A 8 -8.30 21.84 -32.99
N THR A 9 -9.09 21.04 -32.27
CA THR A 9 -10.53 21.08 -32.29
C THR A 9 -11.11 20.75 -30.93
N PHE A 10 -12.29 21.23 -30.62
CA PHE A 10 -13.08 20.68 -29.54
C PHE A 10 -13.85 19.46 -30.06
N ALA A 11 -14.34 18.66 -29.15
CA ALA A 11 -15.29 17.59 -29.44
C ALA A 11 -16.49 17.74 -28.52
N ASP A 12 -17.71 17.56 -29.09
CA ASP A 12 -18.93 17.56 -28.31
C ASP A 12 -18.97 16.29 -27.40
N PRO A 13 -19.01 16.45 -26.08
CA PRO A 13 -19.10 15.30 -25.16
C PRO A 13 -20.51 14.72 -25.06
N GLU A 14 -21.50 15.28 -25.79
CA GLU A 14 -22.93 14.89 -25.80
C GLU A 14 -23.58 14.96 -24.40
N ARG A 15 -22.97 15.69 -23.48
CA ARG A 15 -23.45 15.92 -22.10
C ARG A 15 -22.81 17.19 -21.55
N PRO A 16 -23.44 17.86 -20.57
CA PRO A 16 -22.85 19.02 -19.90
C PRO A 16 -21.55 18.66 -19.21
N LEU A 17 -20.59 19.57 -19.21
CA LEU A 17 -19.34 19.42 -18.48
C LEU A 17 -19.57 19.50 -16.97
N THR A 18 -18.85 18.70 -16.21
CA THR A 18 -18.84 18.84 -14.76
C THR A 18 -18.03 20.08 -14.35
N ARG A 19 -18.37 20.67 -13.20
CA ARG A 19 -17.66 21.83 -12.66
C ARG A 19 -16.16 21.57 -12.54
N GLU A 20 -15.77 20.38 -12.10
CA GLU A 20 -14.35 19.99 -11.98
C GLU A 20 -13.61 20.00 -13.31
N ILE A 21 -14.24 19.51 -14.39
CA ILE A 21 -13.64 19.53 -15.74
C ILE A 21 -13.49 20.98 -16.21
N THR A 22 -14.47 21.82 -15.99
CA THR A 22 -14.41 23.24 -16.37
C THR A 22 -13.33 23.98 -15.58
N GLU A 23 -13.20 23.74 -14.27
CA GLU A 23 -12.17 24.34 -13.43
C GLU A 23 -10.76 23.85 -13.81
N LEU A 24 -10.61 22.57 -14.16
CA LEU A 24 -9.34 21.97 -14.56
C LEU A 24 -8.85 22.43 -15.93
N THR A 25 -9.73 22.44 -16.93
CA THR A 25 -9.37 22.66 -18.35
C THR A 25 -9.61 24.08 -18.82
N GLY A 26 -10.46 24.84 -18.12
CA GLY A 26 -10.96 26.12 -18.54
C GLY A 26 -11.92 26.03 -19.74
N ILE A 27 -12.40 24.83 -20.12
CA ILE A 27 -13.36 24.62 -21.20
C ILE A 27 -14.76 24.73 -20.62
N THR A 28 -15.64 25.47 -21.29
CA THR A 28 -17.03 25.65 -20.89
C THR A 28 -17.99 25.05 -21.93
N ASP A 29 -19.20 24.69 -21.50
CA ASP A 29 -20.23 24.19 -22.43
C ASP A 29 -20.52 25.17 -23.58
N GLU A 30 -20.31 26.46 -23.34
CA GLU A 30 -20.48 27.48 -24.37
C GLU A 30 -19.42 27.40 -25.47
N MET A 31 -18.19 27.06 -25.11
CA MET A 31 -17.07 26.84 -26.04
C MET A 31 -17.26 25.58 -26.88
N LEU A 32 -18.06 24.64 -26.43
CA LEU A 32 -18.34 23.37 -27.11
C LEU A 32 -19.53 23.45 -28.06
N ARG A 33 -20.29 24.57 -28.06
CA ARG A 33 -21.44 24.73 -28.96
C ARG A 33 -21.01 24.68 -30.43
N GLY A 34 -21.56 23.70 -31.16
CA GLY A 34 -21.23 23.49 -32.57
C GLY A 34 -19.88 22.80 -32.81
N ALA A 35 -19.24 22.26 -31.75
CA ALA A 35 -18.11 21.41 -31.93
C ALA A 35 -18.48 20.09 -32.64
N PRO A 36 -17.57 19.51 -33.43
CA PRO A 36 -17.81 18.22 -34.05
C PRO A 36 -18.07 17.13 -33.01
N SER A 37 -18.77 16.09 -33.40
CA SER A 37 -18.93 14.89 -32.60
C SER A 37 -17.55 14.23 -32.30
N GLN A 38 -17.50 13.41 -31.28
CA GLN A 38 -16.29 12.67 -30.96
C GLN A 38 -15.77 11.86 -32.16
N ALA A 39 -16.69 11.26 -32.92
CA ALA A 39 -16.35 10.46 -34.11
C ALA A 39 -15.73 11.33 -35.22
N GLU A 40 -16.28 12.50 -35.49
CA GLU A 40 -15.75 13.42 -36.50
C GLU A 40 -14.39 13.97 -36.08
N ALA A 41 -14.23 14.37 -34.82
CA ALA A 41 -12.96 14.86 -34.28
C ALA A 41 -11.84 13.81 -34.36
N ILE A 42 -12.13 12.57 -33.99
CA ILE A 42 -11.15 11.44 -34.08
C ILE A 42 -10.82 11.14 -35.52
N ASN A 43 -11.81 11.11 -36.45
CA ASN A 43 -11.55 10.87 -37.86
C ASN A 43 -10.63 11.95 -38.45
N ALA A 44 -10.92 13.21 -38.17
CA ALA A 44 -10.10 14.34 -38.66
C ALA A 44 -8.67 14.26 -38.08
N PHE A 45 -8.52 13.88 -36.82
CA PHE A 45 -7.21 13.66 -36.18
C PHE A 45 -6.44 12.52 -36.88
N LEU A 46 -7.07 11.38 -37.10
CA LEU A 46 -6.42 10.22 -37.72
C LEU A 46 -6.04 10.50 -39.19
N ASP A 47 -6.86 11.23 -39.91
CA ASP A 47 -6.58 11.63 -41.29
C ASP A 47 -5.40 12.62 -41.35
N PHE A 48 -5.29 13.52 -40.35
CA PHE A 48 -4.13 14.41 -40.20
C PHE A 48 -2.86 13.65 -39.83
N VAL A 49 -2.92 12.67 -38.92
CA VAL A 49 -1.77 11.88 -38.48
C VAL A 49 -1.28 10.96 -39.60
N GLY A 50 -2.17 10.31 -40.32
CA GLY A 50 -1.83 9.28 -41.32
C GLY A 50 -1.07 8.12 -40.67
N GLU A 51 0.04 7.70 -41.28
CA GLU A 51 0.88 6.58 -40.79
C GLU A 51 2.01 7.03 -39.83
N ARG A 52 1.98 8.28 -39.34
CA ARG A 52 3.04 8.79 -38.49
C ARG A 52 2.93 8.22 -37.08
N PRO A 53 4.06 7.89 -36.43
CA PRO A 53 4.03 7.51 -35.02
C PRO A 53 3.55 8.68 -34.15
N LEU A 54 2.78 8.36 -33.11
CA LEU A 54 2.27 9.33 -32.14
C LEU A 54 3.24 9.50 -30.99
N ALA A 55 3.22 10.66 -30.34
CA ALA A 55 3.94 10.90 -29.10
C ALA A 55 3.03 11.59 -28.08
N ALA A 56 3.09 11.14 -26.83
CA ALA A 56 2.37 11.78 -25.74
C ALA A 56 3.14 11.60 -24.42
N HIS A 57 2.74 12.34 -23.39
CA HIS A 57 3.30 12.21 -22.04
C HIS A 57 2.36 11.38 -21.17
N ASN A 58 2.69 10.13 -20.90
CA ASN A 58 1.80 9.05 -20.45
C ASN A 58 0.89 8.56 -21.58
N ALA A 59 1.52 8.17 -22.67
CA ALA A 59 0.86 7.88 -23.95
C ALA A 59 -0.25 6.79 -23.86
N GLU A 60 -0.20 5.88 -22.89
CA GLU A 60 -1.24 4.88 -22.67
C GLU A 60 -2.60 5.53 -22.42
N PHE A 61 -2.63 6.69 -21.74
CA PHE A 61 -3.84 7.44 -21.47
C PHE A 61 -4.46 8.00 -22.76
N ASP A 62 -3.71 8.77 -23.53
CA ASP A 62 -4.19 9.42 -24.75
C ASP A 62 -4.55 8.39 -25.83
N MET A 63 -3.69 7.38 -26.02
CA MET A 63 -3.93 6.30 -26.97
C MET A 63 -5.16 5.48 -26.60
N GLY A 64 -5.44 5.29 -25.32
CA GLY A 64 -6.62 4.61 -24.82
C GLY A 64 -7.93 5.30 -25.25
N PHE A 65 -8.00 6.62 -25.17
CA PHE A 65 -9.18 7.38 -25.63
C PHE A 65 -9.37 7.29 -27.15
N ILE A 66 -8.30 7.41 -27.92
CA ILE A 66 -8.36 7.29 -29.39
C ILE A 66 -8.78 5.88 -29.80
N ALA A 67 -8.17 4.86 -29.19
CA ALA A 67 -8.49 3.45 -29.46
C ALA A 67 -9.95 3.12 -29.15
N GLU A 68 -10.47 3.60 -28.01
CA GLU A 68 -11.88 3.39 -27.64
C GLU A 68 -12.84 4.11 -28.59
N GLY A 69 -12.53 5.34 -28.99
CA GLY A 69 -13.31 6.04 -29.97
C GLY A 69 -13.33 5.33 -31.34
N CYS A 70 -12.17 4.84 -31.78
CA CYS A 70 -12.05 4.04 -33.02
C CYS A 70 -12.85 2.73 -32.92
N ARG A 71 -12.80 2.05 -31.78
CA ARG A 71 -13.57 0.84 -31.52
C ARG A 71 -15.08 1.08 -31.65
N ARG A 72 -15.58 2.17 -31.08
CA ARG A 72 -17.00 2.57 -31.18
C ARG A 72 -17.44 2.83 -32.62
N MET A 73 -16.55 3.36 -33.44
CA MET A 73 -16.81 3.66 -34.85
C MET A 73 -16.56 2.45 -35.78
N GLY A 74 -16.05 1.31 -35.27
CA GLY A 74 -15.63 0.19 -36.10
C GLY A 74 -14.40 0.48 -36.97
N ARG A 75 -13.62 1.53 -36.66
CA ARG A 75 -12.39 1.91 -37.39
C ARG A 75 -11.18 1.21 -36.77
N PRO A 76 -10.35 0.46 -37.53
CA PRO A 76 -9.11 -0.08 -37.00
C PRO A 76 -8.17 1.02 -36.51
N PHE A 77 -7.52 0.82 -35.39
CA PHE A 77 -6.49 1.71 -34.84
C PHE A 77 -5.28 0.88 -34.40
N ASP A 78 -4.21 0.98 -35.16
CA ASP A 78 -2.92 0.35 -34.83
C ASP A 78 -1.84 1.41 -35.05
N SER A 79 -1.40 2.06 -33.99
CA SER A 79 -0.41 3.11 -34.05
C SER A 79 0.69 2.89 -33.01
N THR A 80 1.94 2.96 -33.45
CA THR A 80 3.08 2.97 -32.55
C THR A 80 3.18 4.32 -31.87
N SER A 81 3.28 4.32 -30.55
CA SER A 81 3.46 5.55 -29.75
C SER A 81 4.81 5.61 -29.08
N ILE A 82 5.30 6.84 -28.89
CA ILE A 82 6.46 7.19 -28.08
C ILE A 82 5.94 7.85 -26.80
N ASP A 83 6.26 7.28 -25.66
CA ASP A 83 5.87 7.82 -24.37
C ASP A 83 7.00 8.66 -23.76
N THR A 84 6.83 10.00 -23.75
CA THR A 84 7.84 10.92 -23.20
C THR A 84 7.94 10.82 -21.67
N LEU A 85 6.93 10.29 -20.96
CA LEU A 85 7.05 9.98 -19.54
C LEU A 85 8.03 8.81 -19.32
N ILE A 86 7.93 7.77 -20.16
CA ILE A 86 8.88 6.64 -20.13
C ILE A 86 10.28 7.12 -20.50
N LEU A 87 10.43 7.99 -21.49
CA LEU A 87 11.71 8.59 -21.84
C LEU A 87 12.29 9.38 -20.66
N ALA A 88 11.51 10.27 -20.06
CA ALA A 88 11.94 11.06 -18.91
C ALA A 88 12.38 10.19 -17.73
N GLN A 89 11.63 9.16 -17.40
CA GLN A 89 11.94 8.23 -16.30
C GLN A 89 13.27 7.48 -16.49
N ASN A 90 13.66 7.23 -17.73
CA ASN A 90 14.87 6.47 -18.05
C ASN A 90 16.08 7.35 -18.42
N LEU A 91 15.83 8.54 -18.94
CA LEU A 91 16.88 9.45 -19.39
C LEU A 91 17.25 10.51 -18.34
N LEU A 92 16.32 10.82 -17.42
CA LEU A 92 16.46 11.79 -16.34
C LEU A 92 16.17 11.13 -14.98
N PRO A 93 16.91 10.09 -14.58
CA PRO A 93 16.65 9.34 -13.35
C PRO A 93 16.86 10.18 -12.07
N GLU A 94 17.56 11.28 -12.15
CA GLU A 94 17.79 12.24 -11.06
C GLU A 94 16.53 13.01 -10.65
N LEU A 95 15.54 13.12 -11.53
CA LEU A 95 14.27 13.76 -11.19
C LEU A 95 13.42 12.89 -10.28
N GLY A 96 13.01 13.43 -9.14
CA GLY A 96 12.11 12.73 -8.20
C GLY A 96 10.67 12.56 -8.72
N LYS A 97 10.24 13.43 -9.66
CA LYS A 97 8.93 13.42 -10.32
C LYS A 97 9.12 13.75 -11.80
N HIS A 98 8.32 13.08 -12.65
CA HIS A 98 8.42 13.24 -14.10
C HIS A 98 7.08 13.73 -14.70
N LYS A 99 6.41 14.69 -14.02
CA LYS A 99 5.26 15.39 -14.61
C LYS A 99 5.73 16.27 -15.77
N LEU A 100 4.81 16.55 -16.70
CA LEU A 100 5.09 17.33 -17.92
C LEU A 100 5.79 18.67 -17.62
N ASP A 101 5.24 19.41 -16.64
CA ASP A 101 5.77 20.69 -16.14
C ASP A 101 7.21 20.58 -15.61
N ILE A 102 7.45 19.60 -14.73
CA ILE A 102 8.74 19.40 -14.09
C ILE A 102 9.82 19.02 -15.12
N VAL A 103 9.46 18.17 -16.07
CA VAL A 103 10.38 17.75 -17.12
C VAL A 103 10.66 18.90 -18.10
N ALA A 104 9.63 19.67 -18.45
CA ALA A 104 9.78 20.86 -19.31
C ALA A 104 10.69 21.92 -18.67
N GLU A 105 10.50 22.19 -17.38
CA GLU A 105 11.35 23.11 -16.61
C GLU A 105 12.81 22.62 -16.56
N HIS A 106 13.02 21.34 -16.24
CA HIS A 106 14.36 20.73 -16.19
C HIS A 106 15.10 20.81 -17.53
N LEU A 107 14.38 20.63 -18.63
CA LEU A 107 14.92 20.72 -19.97
C LEU A 107 15.01 22.17 -20.50
N ASN A 108 14.66 23.17 -19.68
CA ASN A 108 14.61 24.61 -20.05
C ASN A 108 13.76 24.88 -21.30
N LEU A 109 12.61 24.21 -21.42
CA LEU A 109 11.68 24.42 -22.53
C LEU A 109 10.84 25.68 -22.34
N PRO A 110 10.25 26.25 -23.41
CA PRO A 110 9.37 27.40 -23.30
C PRO A 110 8.20 27.16 -22.33
N ALA A 111 7.85 28.20 -21.57
CA ALA A 111 6.69 28.15 -20.67
C ALA A 111 5.39 27.93 -21.47
N PHE A 112 4.46 27.14 -20.92
CA PHE A 112 3.21 26.75 -21.55
C PHE A 112 2.03 26.78 -20.55
N ASN A 113 0.82 26.83 -21.06
CA ASN A 113 -0.37 26.80 -20.24
C ASN A 113 -0.83 25.35 -20.04
N HIS A 114 -0.69 24.85 -18.80
CA HIS A 114 -1.12 23.51 -18.43
C HIS A 114 -2.63 23.28 -18.70
N HIS A 115 -2.94 22.03 -19.03
CA HIS A 115 -4.31 21.55 -19.28
C HIS A 115 -4.99 22.13 -20.52
N ARG A 116 -4.19 22.67 -21.44
CA ARG A 116 -4.60 22.96 -22.80
C ARG A 116 -3.96 21.96 -23.73
N ALA A 117 -4.75 21.09 -24.35
CA ALA A 117 -4.26 19.97 -25.16
C ALA A 117 -3.25 20.37 -26.24
N TYR A 118 -3.40 21.55 -26.82
CA TYR A 118 -2.44 22.09 -27.78
C TYR A 118 -1.09 22.41 -27.14
N ASP A 119 -1.09 23.10 -26.02
CA ASP A 119 0.13 23.53 -25.34
C ASP A 119 0.87 22.31 -24.78
N ASP A 120 0.13 21.34 -24.22
CA ASP A 120 0.70 20.07 -23.74
C ASP A 120 1.32 19.28 -24.90
N ALA A 121 0.64 19.17 -26.06
CA ALA A 121 1.14 18.48 -27.24
C ALA A 121 2.38 19.18 -27.84
N ALA A 122 2.40 20.53 -27.88
CA ALA A 122 3.55 21.30 -28.33
C ALA A 122 4.76 21.08 -27.41
N THR A 123 4.53 21.06 -26.09
CA THR A 123 5.56 20.80 -25.10
C THR A 123 6.16 19.40 -25.25
N VAL A 124 5.31 18.38 -25.49
CA VAL A 124 5.78 17.01 -25.83
C VAL A 124 6.66 17.04 -27.08
N GLY A 125 6.28 17.77 -28.10
CA GLY A 125 7.08 17.97 -29.31
C GLY A 125 8.47 18.57 -29.01
N TYR A 126 8.52 19.62 -28.20
CA TYR A 126 9.78 20.24 -27.77
C TYR A 126 10.64 19.28 -26.91
N MET A 127 10.04 18.45 -26.06
CA MET A 127 10.77 17.45 -25.26
C MET A 127 11.45 16.39 -26.11
N LEU A 128 10.88 16.03 -27.25
CA LEU A 128 11.46 15.00 -28.11
C LEU A 128 12.83 15.37 -28.65
N VAL A 129 13.11 16.67 -28.84
CA VAL A 129 14.40 17.13 -29.38
C VAL A 129 15.56 16.76 -28.44
N PRO A 130 15.62 17.23 -27.19
CA PRO A 130 16.67 16.83 -26.26
C PRO A 130 16.66 15.33 -25.95
N PHE A 131 15.49 14.69 -25.90
CA PHE A 131 15.45 13.24 -25.70
C PHE A 131 16.07 12.46 -26.86
N PHE A 132 15.88 12.88 -28.10
CA PHE A 132 16.53 12.25 -29.25
C PHE A 132 18.06 12.47 -29.24
N GLU A 133 18.55 13.56 -28.72
CA GLU A 133 19.98 13.77 -28.49
C GLU A 133 20.51 12.80 -27.45
N MET A 134 19.88 12.72 -26.28
CA MET A 134 20.24 11.78 -25.22
C MET A 134 20.16 10.31 -25.65
N LEU A 135 19.23 9.97 -26.53
CA LEU A 135 19.09 8.62 -27.11
C LEU A 135 20.21 8.31 -28.08
N ARG A 136 20.61 9.29 -28.94
CA ARG A 136 21.75 9.13 -29.87
C ARG A 136 23.05 8.87 -29.12
N ASP A 137 23.28 9.56 -28.03
CA ASP A 137 24.46 9.36 -27.17
C ASP A 137 24.49 7.95 -26.55
N ARG A 138 23.32 7.29 -26.45
CA ARG A 138 23.18 5.91 -26.00
C ARG A 138 23.09 4.87 -27.13
N GLY A 139 23.42 5.28 -28.37
CA GLY A 139 23.43 4.39 -29.54
C GLY A 139 22.04 4.05 -30.09
N VAL A 140 20.99 4.82 -29.77
CA VAL A 140 19.64 4.68 -30.31
C VAL A 140 19.44 5.70 -31.43
N HIS A 141 19.40 5.23 -32.66
CA HIS A 141 19.43 6.12 -33.86
C HIS A 141 18.13 6.10 -34.67
N THR A 142 17.20 5.18 -34.41
CA THR A 142 15.94 5.08 -35.13
C THR A 142 14.75 5.02 -34.18
N LEU A 143 13.57 5.42 -34.65
CA LEU A 143 12.33 5.39 -33.84
C LEU A 143 11.98 3.97 -33.40
N GLN A 144 12.21 2.97 -34.27
CA GLN A 144 11.95 1.56 -33.94
C GLN A 144 12.83 1.04 -32.80
N GLN A 145 13.99 1.64 -32.57
CA GLN A 145 14.90 1.24 -31.48
C GLN A 145 14.51 1.85 -30.13
N ILE A 146 13.69 2.91 -30.08
CA ILE A 146 13.37 3.64 -28.84
C ILE A 146 12.67 2.73 -27.83
N ASN A 147 11.53 2.16 -28.17
CA ASN A 147 10.77 1.32 -27.24
C ASN A 147 11.54 0.09 -26.75
N PRO A 148 12.24 -0.66 -27.62
CA PRO A 148 13.14 -1.74 -27.16
C PRO A 148 14.29 -1.27 -26.27
N ALA A 149 14.88 -0.09 -26.54
CA ALA A 149 15.93 0.46 -25.70
C ALA A 149 15.41 0.87 -24.32
N MET A 150 14.24 1.53 -24.27
CA MET A 150 13.60 1.88 -23.01
C MET A 150 13.19 0.63 -22.22
N ALA A 151 12.72 -0.42 -22.87
CA ALA A 151 12.42 -1.70 -22.21
C ALA A 151 13.67 -2.33 -21.58
N ARG A 152 14.84 -2.24 -22.23
CA ARG A 152 16.13 -2.71 -21.68
C ARG A 152 16.60 -1.87 -20.50
N LEU A 153 16.47 -0.55 -20.56
CA LEU A 153 16.80 0.35 -19.45
C LEU A 153 15.85 0.13 -18.25
N ARG A 154 14.58 -0.14 -18.50
CA ARG A 154 13.61 -0.54 -17.47
C ARG A 154 13.95 -1.83 -16.74
N THR A 155 14.69 -2.74 -17.36
CA THR A 155 15.19 -3.97 -16.68
C THR A 155 16.37 -3.68 -15.75
N GLY A 156 17.11 -2.59 -15.96
CA GLY A 156 18.18 -2.10 -15.05
C GLY A 156 17.70 -1.03 -14.04
N GLY A 157 16.65 -0.29 -14.34
CA GLY A 157 15.99 0.67 -13.47
C GLY A 157 14.64 0.12 -13.02
N LYS A 158 14.39 0.07 -11.71
CA LYS A 158 13.18 -0.44 -11.05
C LYS A 158 11.92 -0.04 -11.82
N ALA A 159 11.47 -0.90 -12.75
CA ALA A 159 10.12 -0.79 -13.28
C ALA A 159 9.19 -0.66 -12.08
N ARG A 160 8.37 0.39 -12.02
CA ARG A 160 7.41 0.65 -10.95
C ARG A 160 6.32 -0.43 -11.05
N ARG A 161 6.67 -1.66 -10.66
CA ARG A 161 5.70 -2.77 -10.63
C ARG A 161 4.66 -2.39 -9.59
N GLN A 162 3.43 -2.31 -10.02
CA GLN A 162 2.28 -2.17 -9.12
C GLN A 162 2.26 -3.37 -8.18
N PRO A 163 2.13 -3.18 -6.86
CA PRO A 163 1.91 -4.28 -5.94
C PRO A 163 0.70 -5.10 -6.37
N LYS A 164 0.73 -6.40 -6.14
CA LYS A 164 -0.35 -7.33 -6.45
C LYS A 164 -0.90 -7.92 -5.16
N HIS A 165 -2.19 -8.21 -5.16
CA HIS A 165 -2.80 -8.92 -4.04
C HIS A 165 -2.26 -10.34 -3.96
N LEU A 166 -2.19 -10.85 -2.75
CA LEU A 166 -1.69 -12.19 -2.42
C LEU A 166 -2.41 -12.71 -1.19
N ILE A 167 -2.78 -13.99 -1.20
CA ILE A 167 -3.25 -14.69 -0.02
C ILE A 167 -2.07 -15.42 0.61
N VAL A 168 -1.91 -15.27 1.92
CA VAL A 168 -0.91 -15.99 2.71
C VAL A 168 -1.60 -16.55 3.94
N LEU A 169 -1.65 -17.88 4.04
CA LEU A 169 -2.22 -18.59 5.18
C LEU A 169 -1.08 -19.18 6.01
N ALA A 170 -1.20 -19.11 7.34
CA ALA A 170 -0.31 -19.79 8.25
C ALA A 170 -0.73 -21.27 8.35
N LYS A 171 0.08 -22.17 7.81
CA LYS A 171 -0.19 -23.61 7.86
C LYS A 171 -0.03 -24.17 9.28
N ASN A 172 0.95 -23.67 10.03
CA ASN A 172 1.27 -24.11 11.38
C ASN A 172 1.97 -22.98 12.18
N GLN A 173 2.39 -23.27 13.40
CA GLN A 173 3.00 -22.26 14.28
C GLN A 173 4.29 -21.65 13.70
N LEU A 174 5.07 -22.41 12.93
CA LEU A 174 6.25 -21.88 12.22
C LEU A 174 5.84 -20.92 11.12
N GLY A 175 4.80 -21.28 10.35
CA GLY A 175 4.22 -20.42 9.32
C GLY A 175 3.69 -19.10 9.89
N LEU A 176 3.02 -19.15 11.04
CA LEU A 176 2.58 -17.95 11.74
C LEU A 176 3.75 -17.03 12.10
N ARG A 177 4.82 -17.60 12.64
CA ARG A 177 6.05 -16.84 12.95
C ARG A 177 6.67 -16.21 11.69
N ASN A 178 6.70 -16.95 10.59
CA ASN A 178 7.22 -16.47 9.31
C ASN A 178 6.31 -15.38 8.73
N LEU A 179 4.99 -15.53 8.85
CA LEU A 179 4.03 -14.49 8.45
C LEU A 179 4.26 -13.18 9.22
N TYR A 180 4.46 -13.24 10.54
CA TYR A 180 4.78 -12.04 11.35
C TYR A 180 6.07 -11.37 10.92
N LYS A 181 7.12 -12.13 10.57
CA LYS A 181 8.37 -11.57 10.02
C LYS A 181 8.15 -10.88 8.70
N LEU A 182 7.36 -11.50 7.79
CA LEU A 182 7.02 -10.91 6.49
C LEU A 182 6.24 -9.62 6.65
N ILE A 183 5.25 -9.59 7.55
CA ILE A 183 4.48 -8.37 7.85
C ILE A 183 5.40 -7.28 8.41
N SER A 184 6.24 -7.61 9.38
CA SER A 184 7.19 -6.65 9.96
C SER A 184 8.13 -6.07 8.90
N ALA A 185 8.76 -6.92 8.09
CA ALA A 185 9.66 -6.46 7.03
C ALA A 185 8.93 -5.64 5.96
N SER A 186 7.65 -5.97 5.64
CA SER A 186 6.86 -5.20 4.69
C SER A 186 6.59 -3.76 5.16
N HIS A 187 6.47 -3.56 6.47
CA HIS A 187 6.25 -2.24 7.08
C HIS A 187 7.56 -1.49 7.34
N LEU A 188 8.62 -2.16 7.78
CA LEU A 188 9.86 -1.51 8.17
C LEU A 188 10.80 -1.27 6.98
N ASP A 189 10.94 -2.28 6.11
CA ASP A 189 11.97 -2.26 5.05
C ASP A 189 11.39 -2.01 3.66
N HIS A 190 10.12 -2.33 3.45
CA HIS A 190 9.50 -2.32 2.12
C HIS A 190 8.23 -1.46 2.02
N PHE A 191 7.97 -0.60 3.00
CA PHE A 191 6.86 0.32 2.98
C PHE A 191 7.12 1.45 1.96
N LYS A 192 6.13 1.67 1.08
CA LYS A 192 6.13 2.83 0.18
C LYS A 192 4.84 3.62 0.39
N ARG A 193 3.82 3.36 -0.39
CA ARG A 193 2.47 3.87 -0.14
C ARG A 193 1.66 2.92 0.74
N TYR A 194 1.99 1.64 0.64
CA TYR A 194 1.49 0.53 1.47
C TYR A 194 2.63 -0.47 1.73
N PRO A 195 2.44 -1.38 2.69
CA PRO A 195 3.42 -2.45 2.94
C PRO A 195 3.49 -3.39 1.72
N ILE A 196 4.68 -3.76 1.31
CA ILE A 196 4.95 -4.62 0.16
C ILE A 196 5.77 -5.81 0.60
N MET A 197 5.41 -7.02 0.15
CA MET A 197 6.19 -8.24 0.37
C MET A 197 6.83 -8.69 -0.96
N PRO A 198 8.14 -8.49 -1.16
CA PRO A 198 8.83 -9.04 -2.34
C PRO A 198 8.73 -10.56 -2.38
N LYS A 199 8.49 -11.16 -3.56
CA LYS A 199 8.46 -12.63 -3.70
C LYS A 199 9.74 -13.32 -3.22
N SER A 200 10.90 -12.68 -3.39
CA SER A 200 12.17 -13.17 -2.86
C SER A 200 12.17 -13.31 -1.33
N LEU A 201 11.59 -12.34 -0.63
CA LEU A 201 11.46 -12.38 0.82
C LEU A 201 10.45 -13.45 1.25
N ILE A 202 9.32 -13.57 0.54
CA ILE A 202 8.33 -14.63 0.80
C ILE A 202 8.98 -16.01 0.63
N ASN A 203 9.78 -16.21 -0.42
CA ASN A 203 10.47 -17.49 -0.67
C ASN A 203 11.47 -17.84 0.44
N GLN A 204 12.12 -16.86 1.07
CA GLN A 204 13.02 -17.08 2.22
C GLN A 204 12.26 -17.51 3.48
N HIS A 205 11.00 -17.18 3.61
CA HIS A 205 10.14 -17.46 4.74
C HIS A 205 8.96 -18.38 4.41
N ARG A 206 9.05 -19.14 3.30
CA ARG A 206 7.93 -19.91 2.77
C ARG A 206 7.51 -21.10 3.64
N GLU A 207 8.42 -21.62 4.43
CA GLU A 207 8.14 -22.79 5.26
C GLU A 207 6.98 -22.53 6.24
N GLY A 208 6.01 -23.45 6.25
CA GLY A 208 4.80 -23.34 7.06
C GLY A 208 3.77 -22.32 6.53
N LEU A 209 3.95 -21.79 5.31
CA LEU A 209 2.98 -20.89 4.65
C LEU A 209 2.31 -21.60 3.48
N ILE A 210 1.05 -21.24 3.24
CA ILE A 210 0.27 -21.61 2.05
C ILE A 210 -0.03 -20.33 1.30
N ILE A 211 0.27 -20.31 0.00
CA ILE A 211 0.17 -19.12 -0.84
C ILE A 211 -0.92 -19.29 -1.89
N GLY A 212 -1.90 -18.40 -1.89
CA GLY A 212 -2.98 -18.35 -2.87
C GLY A 212 -2.84 -17.20 -3.87
N SER A 213 -3.43 -17.38 -5.06
CA SER A 213 -3.30 -16.43 -6.18
C SER A 213 -4.09 -15.13 -5.99
N ALA A 214 -4.97 -15.06 -5.02
CA ALA A 214 -5.85 -13.94 -4.70
C ALA A 214 -6.83 -13.56 -5.84
N CYS A 215 -7.48 -12.40 -5.67
CA CYS A 215 -8.55 -11.86 -6.49
C CYS A 215 -8.08 -11.27 -7.84
N GLU A 216 -8.93 -10.45 -8.47
CA GLU A 216 -8.65 -9.76 -9.74
C GLU A 216 -7.42 -8.83 -9.68
N ALA A 217 -7.07 -8.33 -8.50
CA ALA A 217 -5.86 -7.53 -8.28
C ALA A 217 -4.59 -8.40 -8.10
N GLY A 218 -4.72 -9.72 -8.06
CA GLY A 218 -3.62 -10.67 -8.03
C GLY A 218 -2.82 -10.72 -9.33
N GLU A 219 -1.59 -11.22 -9.27
CA GLU A 219 -0.72 -11.29 -10.46
C GLU A 219 -1.26 -12.25 -11.51
N LEU A 220 -1.79 -13.41 -11.08
CA LEU A 220 -2.32 -14.42 -12.00
C LEU A 220 -3.54 -13.90 -12.75
N PHE A 221 -4.55 -13.40 -12.03
CA PHE A 221 -5.77 -12.89 -12.66
C PHE A 221 -5.47 -11.74 -13.63
N GLN A 222 -4.59 -10.80 -13.22
CA GLN A 222 -4.15 -9.71 -14.09
C GLN A 222 -3.40 -10.20 -15.34
N ALA A 223 -2.69 -11.32 -15.26
CA ALA A 223 -2.05 -11.94 -16.43
C ALA A 223 -3.07 -12.57 -17.37
N VAL A 224 -4.14 -13.18 -16.82
CA VAL A 224 -5.27 -13.72 -17.60
C VAL A 224 -6.02 -12.60 -18.33
N VAL A 225 -6.37 -11.51 -17.64
CA VAL A 225 -7.02 -10.33 -18.23
C VAL A 225 -6.18 -9.75 -19.38
N LYS A 226 -4.86 -9.73 -19.24
CA LYS A 226 -3.91 -9.28 -20.27
C LYS A 226 -3.69 -10.30 -21.38
N ARG A 227 -4.43 -11.40 -21.38
CA ARG A 227 -4.40 -12.46 -22.39
C ARG A 227 -2.97 -12.98 -22.67
N LYS A 228 -2.16 -13.16 -21.63
CA LYS A 228 -0.85 -13.80 -21.75
C LYS A 228 -1.02 -15.23 -22.23
N ASP A 229 -0.02 -15.74 -22.96
CA ASP A 229 -0.04 -17.13 -23.43
C ASP A 229 -0.08 -18.12 -22.25
N PHE A 230 -0.60 -19.33 -22.53
CA PHE A 230 -0.83 -20.35 -21.51
C PHE A 230 0.46 -20.81 -20.81
N ALA A 231 1.60 -20.78 -21.50
CA ALA A 231 2.89 -21.15 -20.91
C ALA A 231 3.34 -20.14 -19.86
N GLU A 232 3.17 -18.84 -20.13
CA GLU A 232 3.47 -17.78 -19.17
C GLU A 232 2.48 -17.78 -18.00
N LEU A 233 1.18 -18.01 -18.26
CA LEU A 233 0.17 -18.18 -17.20
C LEU A 233 0.52 -19.38 -16.31
N LYS A 234 0.92 -20.51 -16.88
CA LYS A 234 1.36 -21.70 -16.17
C LYS A 234 2.58 -21.42 -15.31
N ARG A 235 3.56 -20.68 -15.83
CA ARG A 235 4.76 -20.25 -15.09
C ARG A 235 4.39 -19.37 -13.88
N ILE A 236 3.46 -18.44 -14.04
CA ILE A 236 2.98 -17.59 -12.94
C ILE A 236 2.22 -18.42 -11.91
N ALA A 237 1.29 -19.27 -12.37
CA ALA A 237 0.45 -20.11 -11.51
C ALA A 237 1.25 -21.15 -10.71
N SER A 238 2.38 -21.63 -11.25
CA SER A 238 3.22 -22.62 -10.58
C SER A 238 3.80 -22.18 -9.25
N TRP A 239 3.89 -20.88 -9.00
CA TRP A 239 4.44 -20.31 -7.75
C TRP A 239 3.48 -20.40 -6.57
N TYR A 240 2.17 -20.48 -6.80
CA TYR A 240 1.13 -20.57 -5.77
C TYR A 240 0.91 -22.01 -5.33
N ASP A 241 0.39 -22.21 -4.12
CA ASP A 241 -0.01 -23.53 -3.60
C ASP A 241 -1.44 -23.85 -4.02
N PHE A 242 -2.31 -22.86 -4.09
CA PHE A 242 -3.66 -22.96 -4.65
C PHE A 242 -4.02 -21.73 -5.49
N LEU A 243 -4.99 -21.89 -6.37
CA LEU A 243 -5.51 -20.82 -7.21
C LEU A 243 -6.88 -20.40 -6.72
N GLU A 244 -7.31 -19.19 -7.06
CA GLU A 244 -8.56 -18.61 -6.59
C GLU A 244 -9.39 -18.09 -7.77
N ILE A 245 -10.71 -18.36 -7.71
CA ILE A 245 -11.72 -17.76 -8.57
C ILE A 245 -12.81 -17.14 -7.69
N GLN A 246 -13.45 -16.09 -8.20
CA GLN A 246 -14.49 -15.35 -7.49
C GLN A 246 -15.78 -15.28 -8.32
N PRO A 247 -16.96 -15.03 -7.69
CA PRO A 247 -18.20 -14.79 -8.40
C PRO A 247 -18.06 -13.68 -9.44
N LEU A 248 -18.84 -13.76 -10.52
CA LEU A 248 -18.74 -12.80 -11.61
C LEU A 248 -19.06 -11.36 -11.17
N CYS A 249 -19.91 -11.21 -10.14
CA CYS A 249 -20.26 -9.91 -9.58
C CYS A 249 -19.03 -9.14 -9.05
N ASN A 250 -18.03 -9.84 -8.47
CA ASN A 250 -16.81 -9.23 -7.99
C ASN A 250 -16.03 -8.49 -9.09
N ASN A 251 -16.17 -8.97 -10.33
CA ASN A 251 -15.50 -8.43 -11.52
C ASN A 251 -16.45 -7.64 -12.44
N ALA A 252 -17.70 -7.40 -12.06
CA ALA A 252 -18.68 -6.68 -12.87
C ALA A 252 -18.27 -5.24 -13.22
N PHE A 253 -17.38 -4.63 -12.41
CA PHE A 253 -16.80 -3.33 -12.72
C PHE A 253 -16.01 -3.32 -14.04
N MET A 254 -15.45 -4.46 -14.46
CA MET A 254 -14.73 -4.58 -15.73
C MET A 254 -15.67 -4.39 -16.93
N LEU A 255 -16.91 -4.86 -16.81
CA LEU A 255 -17.97 -4.58 -17.81
C LEU A 255 -18.34 -3.09 -17.82
N ARG A 256 -18.58 -2.51 -16.64
CA ARG A 256 -18.93 -1.08 -16.52
C ARG A 256 -17.83 -0.15 -17.07
N LYS A 257 -16.56 -0.54 -16.90
CA LYS A 257 -15.39 0.22 -17.39
C LYS A 257 -14.99 -0.16 -18.84
N GLY A 258 -15.73 -1.04 -19.51
CA GLY A 258 -15.43 -1.48 -20.88
C GLY A 258 -14.14 -2.27 -21.03
N MET A 259 -13.61 -2.83 -19.94
CA MET A 259 -12.41 -3.68 -19.96
C MET A 259 -12.69 -5.05 -20.57
N VAL A 260 -13.93 -5.52 -20.48
CA VAL A 260 -14.47 -6.74 -21.09
C VAL A 260 -15.78 -6.44 -21.78
N GLN A 261 -16.13 -7.23 -22.82
CA GLN A 261 -17.31 -6.99 -23.66
C GLN A 261 -18.57 -7.69 -23.14
N SER A 262 -18.41 -8.76 -22.36
CA SER A 262 -19.53 -9.59 -21.94
C SER A 262 -19.23 -10.32 -20.63
N GLN A 263 -20.30 -10.78 -19.98
CA GLN A 263 -20.15 -11.70 -18.83
C GLN A 263 -19.46 -13.03 -19.22
N GLU A 264 -19.57 -13.44 -20.47
CA GLU A 264 -18.93 -14.66 -20.95
C GLU A 264 -17.40 -14.55 -20.90
N GLU A 265 -16.82 -13.37 -21.20
CA GLU A 265 -15.39 -13.15 -20.99
C GLU A 265 -14.97 -13.27 -19.52
N LEU A 266 -15.80 -12.82 -18.58
CA LEU A 266 -15.52 -13.00 -17.14
C LEU A 266 -15.54 -14.49 -16.75
N LYS A 267 -16.49 -15.27 -17.30
CA LYS A 267 -16.50 -16.73 -17.12
C LYS A 267 -15.27 -17.39 -17.70
N ASP A 268 -14.80 -16.93 -18.87
CA ASP A 268 -13.62 -17.47 -19.52
C ASP A 268 -12.34 -17.19 -18.72
N PHE A 269 -12.26 -16.10 -17.99
CA PHE A 269 -11.15 -15.86 -17.06
C PHE A 269 -11.12 -16.92 -15.96
N ASN A 270 -12.26 -17.20 -15.34
CA ASN A 270 -12.36 -18.24 -14.32
C ASN A 270 -12.10 -19.63 -14.89
N ARG A 271 -12.63 -19.97 -16.09
CA ARG A 271 -12.34 -21.23 -16.79
C ARG A 271 -10.85 -21.40 -17.08
N THR A 272 -10.18 -20.33 -17.47
CA THR A 272 -8.73 -20.32 -17.71
C THR A 272 -7.97 -20.66 -16.43
N ILE A 273 -8.37 -20.09 -15.28
CA ILE A 273 -7.73 -20.39 -13.99
C ILE A 273 -8.01 -21.84 -13.56
N VAL A 274 -9.21 -22.36 -13.80
CA VAL A 274 -9.55 -23.77 -13.56
C VAL A 274 -8.65 -24.68 -14.40
N SER A 275 -8.51 -24.41 -15.70
CA SER A 275 -7.64 -25.18 -16.61
C SER A 275 -6.17 -25.12 -16.19
N LEU A 276 -5.71 -24.01 -15.63
CA LEU A 276 -4.34 -23.89 -15.07
C LEU A 276 -4.19 -24.76 -13.81
N GLY A 277 -5.20 -24.79 -12.95
CA GLY A 277 -5.21 -25.68 -11.79
C GLY A 277 -5.09 -27.14 -12.20
N GLU A 278 -5.89 -27.58 -13.19
CA GLU A 278 -5.84 -28.93 -13.74
C GLU A 278 -4.45 -29.24 -14.35
N ALA A 279 -3.90 -28.32 -15.16
CA ALA A 279 -2.61 -28.51 -15.83
C ALA A 279 -1.41 -28.52 -14.85
N LEU A 280 -1.58 -28.07 -13.62
CA LEU A 280 -0.55 -27.97 -12.57
C LEU A 280 -0.84 -28.90 -11.37
N ASP A 281 -1.93 -29.64 -11.40
CA ASP A 281 -2.43 -30.45 -10.28
C ASP A 281 -2.53 -29.61 -8.99
N LYS A 282 -3.16 -28.43 -9.10
CA LYS A 282 -3.35 -27.49 -7.97
C LYS A 282 -4.82 -27.25 -7.71
N PRO A 283 -5.26 -27.22 -6.44
CA PRO A 283 -6.65 -26.91 -6.12
C PRO A 283 -6.98 -25.48 -6.54
N VAL A 284 -8.17 -25.32 -7.13
CA VAL A 284 -8.77 -24.03 -7.42
C VAL A 284 -9.92 -23.81 -6.45
N CYS A 285 -9.82 -22.81 -5.59
CA CYS A 285 -10.84 -22.47 -4.59
C CYS A 285 -11.75 -21.35 -5.11
N ALA A 286 -13.05 -21.53 -4.94
CA ALA A 286 -14.04 -20.50 -5.19
C ALA A 286 -14.29 -19.71 -3.87
N THR A 287 -13.94 -18.43 -3.84
CA THR A 287 -14.06 -17.55 -2.66
C THR A 287 -15.03 -16.41 -2.92
N GLY A 288 -15.73 -15.94 -1.89
CA GLY A 288 -16.79 -14.93 -2.03
C GLY A 288 -16.32 -13.49 -1.89
N ASP A 289 -15.11 -13.24 -1.41
CA ASP A 289 -14.63 -11.89 -1.05
C ASP A 289 -15.60 -11.14 -0.13
N VAL A 290 -16.05 -11.82 0.91
CA VAL A 290 -17.11 -11.37 1.81
C VAL A 290 -16.73 -10.07 2.53
N HIS A 291 -17.60 -9.05 2.44
CA HIS A 291 -17.42 -7.76 3.09
C HIS A 291 -18.55 -7.40 4.07
N PHE A 292 -19.64 -8.11 4.05
CA PHE A 292 -20.77 -7.94 4.98
C PHE A 292 -21.53 -9.27 5.13
N LEU A 293 -22.37 -9.38 6.17
CA LEU A 293 -22.99 -10.65 6.56
C LEU A 293 -24.22 -10.96 5.72
N ASP A 294 -25.21 -10.10 5.77
CA ASP A 294 -26.50 -10.29 5.12
C ASP A 294 -26.66 -9.34 3.93
N PRO A 295 -27.46 -9.66 2.90
CA PRO A 295 -27.67 -8.80 1.73
C PRO A 295 -28.05 -7.36 2.07
N GLU A 296 -28.83 -7.17 3.14
CA GLU A 296 -29.31 -5.86 3.59
C GLU A 296 -28.19 -4.97 4.15
N ASP A 297 -27.08 -5.55 4.56
CA ASP A 297 -25.93 -4.84 5.12
C ASP A 297 -25.11 -4.09 4.04
N GLU A 298 -25.41 -4.28 2.76
CA GLU A 298 -24.73 -3.60 1.65
C GLU A 298 -24.75 -2.07 1.82
N ILE A 299 -25.81 -1.52 2.41
CA ILE A 299 -25.96 -0.08 2.64
C ILE A 299 -24.86 0.47 3.55
N TYR A 300 -24.43 -0.28 4.56
CA TYR A 300 -23.35 0.16 5.45
C TYR A 300 -22.01 0.24 4.70
N ARG A 301 -21.78 -0.69 3.76
CA ARG A 301 -20.61 -0.64 2.89
C ARG A 301 -20.63 0.59 1.99
N HIS A 302 -21.78 0.95 1.40
CA HIS A 302 -21.93 2.16 0.59
C HIS A 302 -21.55 3.41 1.39
N VAL A 303 -22.05 3.55 2.63
CA VAL A 303 -21.69 4.67 3.52
C VAL A 303 -20.18 4.72 3.78
N LEU A 304 -19.55 3.58 4.07
CA LEU A 304 -18.10 3.52 4.31
C LEU A 304 -17.28 3.87 3.07
N LEU A 305 -17.68 3.42 1.88
CA LEU A 305 -17.00 3.75 0.63
C LEU A 305 -17.17 5.23 0.27
N ALA A 306 -18.38 5.76 0.40
CA ALA A 306 -18.66 7.17 0.17
C ALA A 306 -17.84 8.07 1.10
N SER A 307 -17.70 7.69 2.38
CA SER A 307 -16.87 8.44 3.34
C SER A 307 -15.37 8.46 2.99
N LYS A 308 -14.91 7.49 2.18
CA LYS A 308 -13.54 7.41 1.67
C LYS A 308 -13.36 8.04 0.28
N GLY A 309 -14.42 8.62 -0.29
CA GLY A 309 -14.40 9.31 -1.58
C GLY A 309 -14.36 8.37 -2.79
N PHE A 310 -14.91 7.14 -2.69
CA PHE A 310 -15.04 6.27 -3.85
C PHE A 310 -16.20 6.73 -4.72
N GLU A 311 -15.95 6.96 -6.01
CA GLU A 311 -16.95 7.45 -6.98
C GLU A 311 -18.05 6.43 -7.25
N ASP A 312 -17.77 5.14 -7.11
CA ASP A 312 -18.71 4.03 -7.34
C ASP A 312 -19.26 3.45 -6.01
N ALA A 313 -19.29 4.27 -4.95
CA ALA A 313 -19.74 3.86 -3.63
C ALA A 313 -21.17 3.27 -3.62
N ASP A 314 -22.05 3.77 -4.48
CA ASP A 314 -23.45 3.33 -4.59
C ASP A 314 -23.66 2.18 -5.59
N SER A 315 -22.57 1.65 -6.18
CA SER A 315 -22.65 0.50 -7.07
C SER A 315 -22.94 -0.76 -6.29
N SER A 316 -24.06 -1.44 -6.58
CA SER A 316 -24.38 -2.72 -5.94
C SER A 316 -23.30 -3.77 -6.24
N LEU A 317 -22.85 -4.41 -5.19
CA LEU A 317 -21.87 -5.48 -5.21
C LEU A 317 -22.23 -6.53 -4.14
N PRO A 318 -22.96 -7.59 -4.49
CA PRO A 318 -23.52 -8.55 -3.54
C PRO A 318 -22.47 -9.52 -2.99
N ILE A 319 -21.49 -8.98 -2.26
CA ILE A 319 -20.39 -9.71 -1.61
C ILE A 319 -20.69 -9.99 -0.13
N TYR A 320 -21.92 -10.41 0.15
CA TYR A 320 -22.34 -10.89 1.45
C TYR A 320 -21.87 -12.33 1.69
N PHE A 321 -22.02 -12.81 2.91
CA PHE A 321 -21.65 -14.17 3.30
C PHE A 321 -22.62 -15.21 2.71
N LYS A 322 -22.36 -15.65 1.48
CA LYS A 322 -23.16 -16.60 0.74
C LYS A 322 -23.06 -18.00 1.33
N THR A 323 -24.21 -18.70 1.36
CA THR A 323 -24.28 -20.13 1.67
C THR A 323 -23.58 -20.95 0.58
N THR A 324 -23.31 -22.24 0.89
CA THR A 324 -22.76 -23.18 -0.11
C THR A 324 -23.66 -23.30 -1.33
N THR A 325 -24.98 -23.30 -1.15
CA THR A 325 -25.94 -23.37 -2.27
C THR A 325 -25.83 -22.16 -3.18
N GLU A 326 -25.82 -20.94 -2.61
CA GLU A 326 -25.67 -19.70 -3.37
C GLU A 326 -24.32 -19.63 -4.10
N MET A 327 -23.24 -20.09 -3.43
CA MET A 327 -21.93 -20.18 -4.09
C MET A 327 -21.93 -21.17 -5.25
N LEU A 328 -22.60 -22.32 -5.13
CA LEU A 328 -22.73 -23.29 -6.22
C LEU A 328 -23.52 -22.72 -7.41
N GLU A 329 -24.52 -21.90 -7.17
CA GLU A 329 -25.28 -21.18 -8.20
C GLU A 329 -24.39 -20.18 -8.94
N GLU A 330 -23.55 -19.40 -8.22
CA GLU A 330 -22.61 -18.45 -8.82
C GLU A 330 -21.63 -19.12 -9.81
N PHE A 331 -21.25 -20.37 -9.55
CA PHE A 331 -20.30 -21.11 -10.38
C PHE A 331 -20.93 -22.20 -11.26
N ALA A 332 -22.28 -22.23 -11.36
CA ALA A 332 -22.99 -23.25 -12.15
C ALA A 332 -22.54 -23.35 -13.63
N TYR A 333 -22.01 -22.25 -14.19
CA TYR A 333 -21.47 -22.21 -15.57
C TYR A 333 -20.20 -23.05 -15.78
N LEU A 334 -19.54 -23.51 -14.71
CA LEU A 334 -18.40 -24.44 -14.77
C LEU A 334 -18.86 -25.91 -14.89
N GLY A 335 -20.18 -26.16 -14.72
CA GLY A 335 -20.74 -27.49 -14.58
C GLY A 335 -20.74 -27.96 -13.12
N LYS A 336 -21.71 -28.81 -12.78
CA LYS A 336 -22.01 -29.21 -11.40
C LYS A 336 -20.80 -29.78 -10.65
N GLU A 337 -20.00 -30.61 -11.30
CA GLU A 337 -18.84 -31.26 -10.68
C GLU A 337 -17.73 -30.27 -10.37
N LYS A 338 -17.36 -29.41 -11.34
CA LYS A 338 -16.30 -28.40 -11.18
C LYS A 338 -16.72 -27.30 -10.22
N ALA A 339 -17.98 -26.89 -10.21
CA ALA A 339 -18.48 -25.95 -9.23
C ALA A 339 -18.36 -26.52 -7.80
N TYR A 340 -18.77 -27.79 -7.58
CA TYR A 340 -18.64 -28.43 -6.28
C TYR A 340 -17.16 -28.66 -5.89
N GLU A 341 -16.32 -29.00 -6.83
CA GLU A 341 -14.86 -29.10 -6.60
C GLU A 341 -14.29 -27.78 -6.06
N GLY A 342 -14.58 -26.65 -6.70
CA GLY A 342 -14.07 -25.34 -6.30
C GLY A 342 -14.69 -24.78 -5.03
N VAL A 343 -16.02 -24.89 -4.89
CA VAL A 343 -16.75 -24.31 -3.75
C VAL A 343 -16.63 -25.17 -2.48
N GLY A 344 -16.71 -26.49 -2.62
CA GLY A 344 -16.72 -27.41 -1.48
C GLY A 344 -15.40 -28.14 -1.27
N ARG A 345 -15.02 -29.03 -2.19
CA ARG A 345 -13.88 -29.93 -1.99
C ARG A 345 -12.56 -29.23 -1.77
N ASN A 346 -12.21 -28.30 -2.65
CA ASN A 346 -10.90 -27.62 -2.61
C ASN A 346 -10.78 -26.62 -1.46
N THR A 347 -11.88 -25.97 -1.08
CA THR A 347 -11.88 -25.07 0.09
C THR A 347 -11.64 -25.86 1.39
N HIS A 348 -12.28 -27.03 1.54
CA HIS A 348 -12.00 -27.92 2.66
C HIS A 348 -10.56 -28.45 2.62
N LEU A 349 -10.08 -28.87 1.44
CA LEU A 349 -8.72 -29.37 1.29
C LEU A 349 -7.68 -28.34 1.75
N VAL A 350 -7.83 -27.09 1.35
CA VAL A 350 -6.90 -26.00 1.77
C VAL A 350 -7.04 -25.70 3.26
N ALA A 351 -8.26 -25.76 3.82
CA ALA A 351 -8.48 -25.64 5.26
C ALA A 351 -7.81 -26.79 6.04
N ASP A 352 -7.92 -28.02 5.56
CA ASP A 352 -7.32 -29.22 6.17
C ASP A 352 -5.78 -29.20 6.12
N TRP A 353 -5.17 -28.40 5.25
CA TRP A 353 -3.72 -28.19 5.27
C TRP A 353 -3.26 -27.37 6.48
N CYS A 354 -4.18 -26.61 7.11
CA CYS A 354 -3.87 -25.76 8.24
C CYS A 354 -4.02 -26.51 9.55
N GLU A 355 -3.02 -26.43 10.38
CA GLU A 355 -3.04 -26.89 11.77
C GLU A 355 -3.62 -25.80 12.68
N ASP A 356 -4.01 -26.15 13.90
CA ASP A 356 -4.34 -25.15 14.92
C ASP A 356 -3.11 -24.30 15.25
N VAL A 357 -3.25 -22.99 15.13
CA VAL A 357 -2.21 -22.03 15.46
C VAL A 357 -2.63 -21.13 16.60
N VAL A 358 -1.69 -20.74 17.46
CA VAL A 358 -1.93 -19.82 18.58
C VAL A 358 -1.37 -18.46 18.18
N PRO A 359 -2.21 -17.48 17.78
CA PRO A 359 -1.76 -16.16 17.33
C PRO A 359 -1.03 -15.37 18.41
N LEU A 360 -1.50 -15.45 19.65
CA LEU A 360 -0.91 -14.80 20.81
C LEU A 360 -0.49 -15.89 21.82
N PRO A 361 0.83 -16.08 22.05
CA PRO A 361 1.29 -17.02 23.06
C PRO A 361 0.74 -16.66 24.42
N GLN A 362 0.34 -17.68 25.18
CA GLN A 362 -0.09 -17.46 26.56
C GLN A 362 1.11 -17.09 27.43
N GLY A 363 0.92 -16.12 28.33
CA GLY A 363 1.92 -15.65 29.28
C GLY A 363 2.30 -14.19 29.09
N LEU A 364 3.12 -13.71 30.01
CA LEU A 364 3.69 -12.37 29.98
C LEU A 364 5.15 -12.46 29.54
N PHE A 365 5.49 -11.71 28.51
CA PHE A 365 6.85 -11.71 27.94
C PHE A 365 7.45 -10.32 28.12
N ALA A 366 8.21 -10.15 29.20
CA ALA A 366 8.95 -8.91 29.41
C ALA A 366 10.12 -8.82 28.42
N PRO A 367 10.49 -7.61 27.95
CA PRO A 367 11.70 -7.40 27.17
C PRO A 367 12.93 -7.82 27.97
N LYS A 368 14.02 -8.15 27.28
CA LYS A 368 15.33 -8.38 27.93
C LYS A 368 16.15 -7.10 27.80
N ILE A 369 16.52 -6.54 28.94
CA ILE A 369 17.44 -5.39 29.01
C ILE A 369 18.64 -5.92 29.85
N GLU A 370 19.83 -5.91 29.28
CA GLU A 370 21.04 -6.34 29.97
C GLU A 370 21.32 -5.40 31.14
N ASN A 371 21.72 -5.97 32.27
CA ASN A 371 22.03 -5.25 33.50
C ASN A 371 20.93 -4.35 34.06
N SER A 372 19.66 -4.64 33.73
CA SER A 372 18.51 -3.78 34.14
C SER A 372 18.38 -3.62 35.64
N ALA A 373 18.64 -4.70 36.44
CA ALA A 373 18.57 -4.67 37.89
C ALA A 373 19.68 -3.80 38.48
N GLU A 374 20.90 -3.93 37.99
CA GLU A 374 22.08 -3.14 38.43
C GLU A 374 21.91 -1.67 38.03
N GLU A 375 21.44 -1.40 36.79
CA GLU A 375 21.21 -0.05 36.29
C GLU A 375 20.13 0.65 37.14
N LEU A 376 18.99 -0.01 37.34
CA LEU A 376 17.92 0.49 38.18
C LEU A 376 18.38 0.79 39.61
N THR A 377 19.09 -0.13 40.19
CA THR A 377 19.67 0.01 41.54
C THR A 377 20.60 1.22 41.63
N SER A 378 21.47 1.38 40.64
CA SER A 378 22.43 2.49 40.58
C SER A 378 21.68 3.85 40.43
N LEU A 379 20.68 3.92 39.60
CA LEU A 379 19.84 5.15 39.39
C LEU A 379 19.15 5.52 40.69
N VAL A 380 18.47 4.57 41.34
CA VAL A 380 17.67 4.80 42.54
C VAL A 380 18.56 5.28 43.67
N TRP A 381 19.66 4.57 43.99
CA TRP A 381 20.56 4.98 45.05
C TRP A 381 21.34 6.26 44.73
N GLY A 382 21.74 6.46 43.46
CA GLY A 382 22.37 7.69 43.00
C GLY A 382 21.53 8.91 43.29
N LYS A 383 20.22 8.85 42.92
CA LYS A 383 19.29 9.97 43.21
C LYS A 383 18.97 10.11 44.69
N ALA A 384 18.86 9.00 45.44
CA ALA A 384 18.64 9.05 46.87
C ALA A 384 19.78 9.78 47.58
N LYS A 385 21.04 9.45 47.25
CA LYS A 385 22.25 10.10 47.78
C LYS A 385 22.33 11.57 47.34
N ALA A 386 21.99 11.86 46.08
CA ALA A 386 21.96 13.23 45.58
C ALA A 386 20.94 14.11 46.33
N LEU A 387 19.81 13.51 46.74
CA LEU A 387 18.74 14.23 47.48
C LEU A 387 19.01 14.31 48.96
N TYR A 388 19.46 13.22 49.62
CA TYR A 388 19.46 13.10 51.08
C TYR A 388 20.89 12.97 51.70
N GLY A 389 21.92 13.01 50.85
CA GLY A 389 23.33 12.83 51.30
C GLY A 389 23.79 11.41 51.24
N GLU A 390 25.09 11.16 51.58
CA GLU A 390 25.69 9.83 51.50
C GLU A 390 25.00 8.82 52.41
N GLU A 391 24.42 9.28 53.51
CA GLU A 391 23.65 8.46 54.45
C GLU A 391 22.17 8.94 54.44
N PRO A 392 21.34 8.42 53.49
CA PRO A 392 19.93 8.79 53.47
C PRO A 392 19.20 8.37 54.75
N PRO A 393 18.14 9.09 55.16
CA PRO A 393 17.35 8.76 56.34
C PRO A 393 16.77 7.35 56.28
N LYS A 394 16.64 6.75 57.51
CA LYS A 394 16.18 5.36 57.64
C LYS A 394 14.88 5.08 56.87
N ILE A 395 13.90 6.02 56.88
CA ILE A 395 12.64 5.89 56.18
C ILE A 395 12.84 5.74 54.64
N VAL A 396 13.80 6.46 54.09
CA VAL A 396 14.15 6.39 52.67
C VAL A 396 14.81 5.04 52.35
N VAL A 397 15.80 4.66 53.20
CA VAL A 397 16.55 3.39 53.00
C VAL A 397 15.62 2.19 53.11
N ASP A 398 14.81 2.13 54.17
CA ASP A 398 13.91 0.99 54.42
C ASP A 398 12.90 0.86 53.26
N ARG A 399 12.36 1.94 52.76
CA ARG A 399 11.40 1.91 51.70
C ARG A 399 12.01 1.56 50.33
N ILE A 400 13.16 2.11 49.97
CA ILE A 400 13.87 1.76 48.76
C ILE A 400 14.25 0.26 48.80
N ASN A 401 14.76 -0.23 49.92
CA ASN A 401 15.14 -1.65 50.01
C ASN A 401 13.92 -2.58 49.82
N ALA A 402 12.80 -2.26 50.46
CA ALA A 402 11.58 -3.06 50.33
C ALA A 402 11.07 -3.06 48.86
N GLU A 403 10.85 -1.86 48.29
CA GLU A 403 10.30 -1.72 46.94
C GLU A 403 11.28 -2.32 45.87
N LEU A 404 12.53 -1.93 45.90
CA LEU A 404 13.55 -2.41 44.94
C LEU A 404 13.80 -3.91 45.06
N GLY A 405 13.78 -4.44 46.28
CA GLY A 405 13.90 -5.85 46.54
C GLY A 405 12.77 -6.68 45.90
N ASP A 406 11.53 -6.22 46.03
CA ASP A 406 10.39 -6.87 45.43
C ASP A 406 10.40 -6.75 43.89
N ILE A 407 10.75 -5.57 43.34
CA ILE A 407 10.87 -5.33 41.89
C ILE A 407 11.88 -6.31 41.28
N ILE A 408 13.09 -6.45 41.87
CA ILE A 408 14.15 -7.33 41.34
C ILE A 408 13.75 -8.78 41.51
N LYS A 409 13.25 -9.18 42.69
CA LYS A 409 12.78 -10.53 42.97
C LYS A 409 11.72 -11.02 41.99
N CYS A 410 10.77 -10.14 41.63
CA CYS A 410 9.71 -10.43 40.68
C CYS A 410 10.12 -10.25 39.22
N LYS A 411 11.38 -9.84 38.94
CA LYS A 411 11.90 -9.55 37.58
C LYS A 411 11.13 -8.46 36.83
N TYR A 412 10.68 -7.43 37.56
CA TYR A 412 10.02 -6.26 37.01
C TYR A 412 10.99 -5.11 36.69
N ASP A 413 12.27 -5.23 37.05
CA ASP A 413 13.35 -4.28 36.77
C ASP A 413 13.40 -3.86 35.31
N VAL A 414 13.17 -4.78 34.36
CA VAL A 414 13.11 -4.48 32.92
C VAL A 414 11.92 -3.54 32.55
N ILE A 415 10.78 -3.65 33.25
CA ILE A 415 9.62 -2.80 33.02
C ILE A 415 9.89 -1.39 33.54
N TYR A 416 10.48 -1.28 34.74
CA TYR A 416 10.89 -0.01 35.31
C TYR A 416 11.95 0.68 34.44
N MET A 417 12.96 -0.05 33.98
CA MET A 417 13.97 0.50 33.08
C MET A 417 13.40 0.91 31.72
N SER A 418 12.45 0.16 31.18
CA SER A 418 11.75 0.56 29.96
C SER A 418 10.99 1.88 30.13
N ALA A 419 10.22 2.03 31.23
CA ALA A 419 9.51 3.24 31.54
C ALA A 419 10.48 4.41 31.77
N GLN A 420 11.55 4.20 32.52
CA GLN A 420 12.59 5.20 32.78
C GLN A 420 13.22 5.72 31.46
N LYS A 421 13.63 4.82 30.56
CA LYS A 421 14.24 5.20 29.28
C LYS A 421 13.25 5.98 28.40
N LEU A 422 11.97 5.57 28.33
CA LEU A 422 10.94 6.29 27.60
C LEU A 422 10.69 7.70 28.15
N VAL A 423 10.64 7.83 29.48
CA VAL A 423 10.44 9.13 30.12
C VAL A 423 11.65 10.04 29.87
N GLN A 424 12.87 9.54 30.05
CA GLN A 424 14.09 10.32 29.85
C GLN A 424 14.27 10.75 28.39
N ASP A 425 13.96 9.88 27.44
CA ASP A 425 14.00 10.22 26.02
C ASP A 425 12.98 11.32 25.68
N SER A 426 11.75 11.20 26.21
CA SER A 426 10.72 12.21 26.02
C SER A 426 11.14 13.58 26.60
N LEU A 427 11.68 13.59 27.82
CA LEU A 427 12.18 14.81 28.45
C LEU A 427 13.37 15.44 27.71
N ALA A 428 14.28 14.60 27.18
CA ALA A 428 15.42 15.05 26.39
C ALA A 428 14.99 15.73 25.08
N HIS A 429 13.83 15.34 24.54
CA HIS A 429 13.21 15.99 23.35
C HIS A 429 12.30 17.17 23.69
N GLY A 430 12.22 17.58 24.97
CA GLY A 430 11.43 18.75 25.41
C GLY A 430 9.95 18.46 25.61
N TYR A 431 9.53 17.21 25.63
CA TYR A 431 8.15 16.84 25.92
C TYR A 431 7.90 16.79 27.43
N LEU A 432 6.69 17.21 27.85
CA LEU A 432 6.24 17.06 29.23
C LEU A 432 5.76 15.62 29.45
N VAL A 433 6.20 15.03 30.56
CA VAL A 433 5.77 13.71 30.99
C VAL A 433 5.20 13.82 32.41
N GLY A 434 3.97 13.34 32.59
CA GLY A 434 3.28 13.32 33.87
C GLY A 434 2.92 11.91 34.31
N SER A 435 2.93 11.62 35.59
CA SER A 435 2.50 10.34 36.14
C SER A 435 0.97 10.21 36.11
N ARG A 436 0.48 9.00 35.86
CA ARG A 436 -0.95 8.68 35.88
C ARG A 436 -1.23 7.44 36.73
N GLY A 437 -2.24 7.53 37.58
CA GLY A 437 -2.68 6.42 38.45
C GLY A 437 -1.65 6.04 39.50
N SER A 438 -1.48 4.74 39.73
CA SER A 438 -0.60 4.18 40.78
C SER A 438 0.89 4.36 40.53
N VAL A 439 1.30 4.78 39.34
CA VAL A 439 2.73 4.99 38.95
C VAL A 439 3.42 6.03 39.83
N GLY A 440 2.68 6.94 40.47
CA GLY A 440 3.21 7.91 41.43
C GLY A 440 3.39 7.40 42.85
N SER A 441 3.03 6.15 43.16
CA SER A 441 3.02 5.63 44.54
C SER A 441 4.36 5.05 45.01
N PRO A 442 5.16 4.30 44.20
CA PRO A 442 6.46 3.80 44.64
C PRO A 442 7.52 4.89 44.73
N LEU A 443 8.32 4.85 45.79
CA LEU A 443 9.47 5.73 45.95
C LEU A 443 10.56 5.43 44.89
N VAL A 444 10.70 4.18 44.54
CA VAL A 444 11.64 3.71 43.50
C VAL A 444 11.36 4.39 42.16
N ASP A 445 10.10 4.57 41.75
CA ASP A 445 9.73 5.26 40.51
C ASP A 445 10.24 6.72 40.52
N PHE A 446 10.01 7.43 41.60
CA PHE A 446 10.52 8.79 41.75
C PHE A 446 12.05 8.84 41.74
N MET A 447 12.70 7.89 42.44
CA MET A 447 14.17 7.81 42.49
C MET A 447 14.77 7.41 41.14
N ALA A 448 14.09 6.58 40.35
CA ALA A 448 14.49 6.25 38.98
C ALA A 448 14.24 7.41 37.97
N GLY A 449 13.50 8.43 38.35
CA GLY A 449 13.20 9.57 37.48
C GLY A 449 12.03 9.31 36.52
N ILE A 450 11.11 8.42 36.89
CA ILE A 450 9.90 8.13 36.12
C ILE A 450 8.83 9.20 36.40
N PRO A 451 8.26 9.34 37.63
CA PRO A 451 7.41 10.48 37.99
C PRO A 451 8.21 11.62 38.60
N GLU A 452 7.61 12.80 38.62
CA GLU A 452 8.14 13.99 39.25
C GLU A 452 7.76 14.13 40.73
N VAL A 453 6.80 13.35 41.21
CA VAL A 453 6.24 13.46 42.57
C VAL A 453 6.93 12.48 43.52
N ASN A 454 7.46 13.03 44.65
CA ASN A 454 8.01 12.24 45.73
C ASN A 454 6.88 11.65 46.58
N SER A 455 6.81 10.34 46.72
CA SER A 455 5.75 9.62 47.44
C SER A 455 5.95 9.55 48.97
N LEU A 456 7.04 10.10 49.50
CA LEU A 456 7.23 10.22 50.94
C LEU A 456 6.25 11.26 51.55
N PRO A 457 5.94 11.16 52.86
CA PRO A 457 5.19 12.19 53.54
C PRO A 457 5.81 13.58 53.35
N PRO A 458 5.02 14.67 53.36
CA PRO A 458 5.53 16.02 53.19
C PRO A 458 6.66 16.32 54.16
N HIS A 459 7.80 16.75 53.67
CA HIS A 459 8.99 17.06 54.45
C HIS A 459 9.79 18.18 53.79
N TYR A 460 10.54 18.91 54.64
CA TYR A 460 11.51 19.89 54.19
C TYR A 460 12.87 19.24 54.07
N ARG A 461 13.65 19.62 53.09
CA ARG A 461 15.01 19.19 52.90
C ARG A 461 15.92 20.41 52.81
N CYS A 462 16.92 20.46 53.70
CA CYS A 462 17.92 21.52 53.64
C CYS A 462 18.72 21.41 52.31
N PRO A 463 18.78 22.45 51.46
CA PRO A 463 19.53 22.40 50.21
C PRO A 463 21.04 22.27 50.46
N LYS A 464 21.56 22.70 51.60
CA LYS A 464 22.98 22.71 51.91
C LYS A 464 23.45 21.43 52.60
N CYS A 465 22.82 21.00 53.71
CA CYS A 465 23.21 19.78 54.44
C CYS A 465 22.37 18.54 54.10
N LYS A 466 21.36 18.70 53.24
CA LYS A 466 20.43 17.64 52.77
C LYS A 466 19.61 16.95 53.88
N ASN A 467 19.69 17.40 55.11
CA ASN A 467 18.97 16.80 56.23
C ASN A 467 17.45 17.05 56.09
N PRO A 468 16.61 15.99 56.17
CA PRO A 468 15.17 16.14 56.13
C PRO A 468 14.57 16.54 57.47
N ALA A 469 13.61 17.42 57.44
CA ALA A 469 12.81 17.81 58.63
C ALA A 469 11.34 17.58 58.37
N THR A 470 10.65 16.82 59.21
CA THR A 470 9.21 16.57 59.13
C THR A 470 8.43 17.58 59.97
N GLY A 471 7.59 18.39 59.29
CA GLY A 471 6.61 19.33 59.89
C GLY A 471 7.07 20.78 60.03
N PRO A 472 6.13 21.72 60.22
CA PRO A 472 6.39 23.16 60.22
C PRO A 472 7.18 23.69 61.42
N ALA A 473 7.36 22.87 62.46
CA ALA A 473 8.05 23.30 63.69
C ALA A 473 9.59 23.25 63.63
N GLN A 474 10.19 22.52 62.68
CA GLN A 474 11.65 22.39 62.56
C GLN A 474 12.24 23.29 61.45
N ALA A 475 11.44 24.09 60.75
CA ALA A 475 11.93 25.05 59.76
C ALA A 475 12.46 26.36 60.39
N LYS A 476 12.56 26.45 61.72
CA LYS A 476 13.22 27.56 62.42
C LYS A 476 14.60 27.17 62.82
N ALA A 477 15.54 27.70 62.15
CA ALA A 477 16.96 27.77 62.46
C ALA A 477 17.89 26.92 61.62
N SER A 478 18.33 27.54 60.62
CA SER A 478 19.80 27.73 60.47
C SER A 478 20.05 28.71 59.34
#